data_d255e2e581870cb51e7cb59af5ad8299
#
_entry.id   d255e2e581870cb51e7cb59af5ad8299
#
_cell.length_a   1.000
_cell.length_b   1.000
_cell.length_c   1.000
_cell.angle_alpha   90.00
_cell.angle_beta   90.00
_cell.angle_gamma   90.00
#
_symmetry.space_group_name_H-M   'P 1'
#
loop_
_entity.id
_entity.type
_entity.pdbx_description
1 polymer ?
#
loop_
_entity_poly.entity_id
_entity_poly.type
_entity_poly.pdbx_seq_one_letter_code
_entity_poly.pdbx_strand_id
1 'polypeptide(L)'
;IAADVKQAIDKSCVREASVEVSADGYVYVRIPSNIKSECPSLGISCHLDVTPEAKGGNIKPIVDLLNGHTVVRTDGSTLLGADDKCGVTIAVELIRTVLLTPTIKHGNLFFVFCPNEDVGRAADKIDATAFCPDILFDLDGEEFGVITKSNFTARRFDVKFIGHDAHPGDAKAQKYGDAIAAAAAYVSYFPVECRPENSEGKQGYIHPWNFAKEGVDVTVNSRVRYFDKSEGELFDRMLAGAIADVGRKFPNVKIEVVADELQYENVAYTLHPQAQLLVENAASRVGMDIKFADERGGT
;
A
#
# COMPACT_ATOMS: atom_id res chain seq x y z
N ILE A 1 12.08 -15.03 -13.96
CA ILE A 1 12.58 -14.89 -12.57
C ILE A 1 12.80 -16.28 -11.97
N ALA A 2 11.75 -17.08 -11.71
CA ALA A 2 11.91 -18.39 -11.05
C ALA A 2 12.91 -19.31 -11.75
N ALA A 3 12.93 -19.34 -13.08
CA ALA A 3 13.90 -20.11 -13.86
C ALA A 3 15.34 -19.59 -13.69
N ASP A 4 15.53 -18.28 -13.68
CA ASP A 4 16.85 -17.67 -13.51
C ASP A 4 17.39 -17.88 -12.10
N VAL A 5 16.53 -17.73 -11.08
CA VAL A 5 16.87 -18.01 -9.67
C VAL A 5 17.22 -19.48 -9.50
N LYS A 6 16.42 -20.40 -10.08
CA LYS A 6 16.71 -21.84 -10.05
C LYS A 6 18.05 -22.15 -10.67
N GLN A 7 18.37 -21.54 -11.80
CA GLN A 7 19.69 -21.72 -12.43
C GLN A 7 20.83 -21.24 -11.52
N ALA A 8 20.62 -20.13 -10.78
CA ALA A 8 21.60 -19.64 -9.82
C ALA A 8 21.77 -20.61 -8.64
N ILE A 9 20.68 -21.16 -8.10
CA ILE A 9 20.68 -22.17 -7.06
C ILE A 9 21.46 -23.42 -7.52
N ASP A 10 21.16 -23.92 -8.71
CA ASP A 10 21.80 -25.12 -9.28
C ASP A 10 23.32 -24.93 -9.47
N LYS A 11 23.78 -23.70 -9.74
CA LYS A 11 25.19 -23.33 -9.85
C LYS A 11 25.89 -23.07 -8.52
N SER A 12 25.11 -22.85 -7.46
CA SER A 12 25.60 -22.50 -6.12
C SER A 12 25.98 -23.72 -5.30
N CYS A 13 26.68 -23.47 -4.19
CA CYS A 13 26.93 -24.51 -3.18
C CYS A 13 25.82 -24.53 -2.09
N VAL A 14 24.77 -23.68 -2.20
CA VAL A 14 23.72 -23.52 -1.19
C VAL A 14 22.56 -24.48 -1.49
N ARG A 15 22.68 -25.70 -1.01
CA ARG A 15 21.74 -26.79 -1.32
C ARG A 15 20.33 -26.62 -0.72
N GLU A 16 20.21 -25.81 0.33
CA GLU A 16 18.95 -25.58 1.05
C GLU A 16 18.22 -24.28 0.56
N ALA A 17 18.78 -23.59 -0.42
CA ALA A 17 18.09 -22.50 -1.07
C ALA A 17 16.91 -23.04 -1.88
N SER A 18 15.78 -22.35 -1.83
CA SER A 18 14.57 -22.74 -2.56
C SER A 18 13.99 -21.59 -3.38
N VAL A 19 13.31 -21.95 -4.45
CA VAL A 19 12.43 -21.06 -5.22
C VAL A 19 11.12 -21.78 -5.49
N GLU A 20 10.01 -21.13 -5.15
CA GLU A 20 8.67 -21.66 -5.29
C GLU A 20 7.79 -20.65 -6.01
N VAL A 21 6.84 -21.13 -6.80
CA VAL A 21 5.83 -20.30 -7.48
C VAL A 21 4.47 -20.76 -7.01
N SER A 22 3.72 -19.86 -6.38
CA SER A 22 2.36 -20.18 -5.93
C SER A 22 1.38 -20.28 -7.10
N ALA A 23 0.20 -20.85 -6.86
CA ALA A 23 -0.88 -20.93 -7.84
C ALA A 23 -1.35 -19.53 -8.32
N ASP A 24 -1.22 -18.54 -7.47
CA ASP A 24 -1.58 -17.13 -7.75
C ASP A 24 -0.43 -16.33 -8.42
N GLY A 25 0.72 -16.98 -8.70
CA GLY A 25 1.83 -16.37 -9.43
C GLY A 25 2.88 -15.66 -8.57
N TYR A 26 2.77 -15.71 -7.22
CA TYR A 26 3.83 -15.20 -6.34
C TYR A 26 5.07 -16.08 -6.45
N VAL A 27 6.24 -15.43 -6.53
CA VAL A 27 7.52 -16.16 -6.53
C VAL A 27 8.20 -15.92 -5.19
N TYR A 28 8.42 -16.99 -4.44
CA TYR A 28 9.13 -16.98 -3.16
C TYR A 28 10.53 -17.53 -3.32
N VAL A 29 11.52 -16.83 -2.76
CA VAL A 29 12.89 -17.32 -2.70
C VAL A 29 13.38 -17.27 -1.26
N ARG A 30 13.98 -18.36 -0.81
CA ARG A 30 14.59 -18.45 0.51
C ARG A 30 16.04 -18.87 0.38
N ILE A 31 16.95 -18.13 1.04
CA ILE A 31 18.36 -18.45 1.14
C ILE A 31 18.71 -18.57 2.62
N PRO A 32 19.08 -19.75 3.12
CA PRO A 32 19.38 -19.98 4.52
C PRO A 32 20.67 -19.24 4.93
N SER A 33 20.75 -18.88 6.22
CA SER A 33 21.91 -18.23 6.81
C SER A 33 23.20 -19.02 6.58
N ASN A 34 24.30 -18.33 6.31
CA ASN A 34 25.64 -18.91 6.25
C ASN A 34 26.54 -18.51 7.44
N ILE A 35 25.93 -17.90 8.47
CA ILE A 35 26.59 -17.56 9.74
C ILE A 35 25.99 -18.33 10.90
N LYS A 36 26.76 -18.48 11.99
CA LYS A 36 26.33 -19.19 13.21
C LYS A 36 25.68 -18.29 14.26
N SER A 37 25.93 -16.97 14.18
CA SER A 37 25.35 -16.01 15.11
C SER A 37 23.89 -15.77 14.77
N GLU A 38 23.04 -15.62 15.78
CA GLU A 38 21.69 -15.17 15.61
C GLU A 38 21.67 -13.73 15.10
N CYS A 39 20.85 -13.46 14.12
CA CYS A 39 20.59 -12.13 13.57
C CYS A 39 19.18 -12.13 12.96
N PRO A 40 18.54 -10.97 12.87
CA PRO A 40 17.26 -10.85 12.20
C PRO A 40 17.36 -11.34 10.74
N SER A 41 16.32 -12.01 10.30
CA SER A 41 16.13 -12.34 8.89
C SER A 41 15.71 -11.10 8.10
N LEU A 42 16.17 -11.02 6.85
CA LEU A 42 15.82 -9.93 5.94
C LEU A 42 14.90 -10.43 4.84
N GLY A 43 13.83 -9.68 4.59
CA GLY A 43 12.93 -9.85 3.48
C GLY A 43 13.08 -8.73 2.46
N ILE A 44 12.87 -9.06 1.20
CA ILE A 44 12.78 -8.11 0.11
C ILE A 44 11.51 -8.42 -0.66
N SER A 45 10.68 -7.40 -0.87
CA SER A 45 9.52 -7.44 -1.75
C SER A 45 9.71 -6.54 -2.96
N CYS A 46 9.08 -6.91 -4.05
CA CYS A 46 8.94 -6.12 -5.27
C CYS A 46 7.78 -6.68 -6.08
N HIS A 47 7.22 -5.88 -7.02
CA HIS A 47 6.08 -6.33 -7.79
C HIS A 47 6.39 -6.58 -9.27
N LEU A 48 5.53 -7.37 -9.92
CA LEU A 48 5.69 -7.85 -11.28
C LEU A 48 4.72 -7.23 -12.28
N ASP A 49 3.60 -6.74 -11.78
CA ASP A 49 2.54 -6.13 -12.56
C ASP A 49 2.85 -4.66 -12.86
N VAL A 50 2.01 -4.05 -13.63
CA VAL A 50 2.00 -2.62 -13.94
C VAL A 50 0.55 -2.15 -13.91
N THR A 51 0.33 -0.85 -13.72
CA THR A 51 -1.01 -0.29 -13.62
C THR A 51 -1.92 -0.73 -14.78
N PRO A 52 -3.18 -1.13 -14.51
CA PRO A 52 -4.13 -1.56 -15.54
C PRO A 52 -4.41 -0.52 -16.61
N GLU A 53 -4.24 0.76 -16.32
CA GLU A 53 -4.38 1.87 -17.26
C GLU A 53 -3.20 1.98 -18.23
N ALA A 54 -2.10 1.27 -17.96
CA ALA A 54 -0.93 1.28 -18.81
C ALA A 54 -1.25 0.73 -20.20
N LYS A 55 -0.84 1.46 -21.22
CA LYS A 55 -0.83 0.90 -22.56
C LYS A 55 0.22 -0.19 -22.64
N GLY A 56 -0.23 -1.43 -22.58
CA GLY A 56 0.61 -2.59 -22.86
C GLY A 56 1.11 -2.56 -24.30
N GLY A 57 2.09 -3.38 -24.61
CA GLY A 57 2.62 -3.50 -25.97
C GLY A 57 4.10 -3.85 -26.01
N ASN A 58 4.68 -3.72 -27.19
CA ASN A 58 6.10 -3.97 -27.38
C ASN A 58 6.91 -2.75 -26.89
N ILE A 59 7.42 -2.84 -25.65
CA ILE A 59 8.24 -1.81 -25.03
C ILE A 59 9.55 -1.67 -25.83
N LYS A 60 9.84 -0.46 -26.30
CA LYS A 60 11.10 -0.13 -26.97
C LYS A 60 11.97 0.72 -26.04
N PRO A 61 12.88 0.12 -25.28
CA PRO A 61 13.74 0.86 -24.38
C PRO A 61 14.75 1.69 -25.18
N ILE A 62 14.90 2.95 -24.77
CA ILE A 62 15.88 3.88 -25.29
C ILE A 62 16.88 4.17 -24.18
N VAL A 63 18.15 3.95 -24.44
CA VAL A 63 19.22 4.34 -23.53
C VAL A 63 19.68 5.74 -23.91
N ASP A 64 19.67 6.65 -22.96
CA ASP A 64 19.97 8.06 -23.19
C ASP A 64 20.90 8.60 -22.10
N LEU A 65 21.45 9.78 -22.30
CA LEU A 65 22.29 10.47 -21.32
C LEU A 65 21.58 11.75 -20.86
N LEU A 66 21.19 11.80 -19.58
CA LEU A 66 20.53 12.96 -19.02
C LEU A 66 21.33 13.46 -17.79
N ASN A 67 21.77 14.71 -17.85
CA ASN A 67 22.56 15.34 -16.79
C ASN A 67 23.80 14.53 -16.34
N GLY A 68 24.45 13.84 -17.28
CA GLY A 68 25.62 13.00 -17.00
C GLY A 68 25.31 11.60 -16.50
N HIS A 69 24.05 11.24 -16.34
CA HIS A 69 23.60 9.91 -15.95
C HIS A 69 23.01 9.14 -17.13
N THR A 70 23.35 7.87 -17.23
CA THR A 70 22.68 6.96 -18.18
C THR A 70 21.27 6.68 -17.68
N VAL A 71 20.27 6.97 -18.52
CA VAL A 71 18.86 6.72 -18.22
C VAL A 71 18.26 5.78 -19.27
N VAL A 72 17.31 4.96 -18.83
CA VAL A 72 16.51 4.12 -19.71
C VAL A 72 15.09 4.67 -19.72
N ARG A 73 14.54 4.93 -20.89
CA ARG A 73 13.20 5.46 -21.09
C ARG A 73 12.52 4.81 -22.28
N THR A 74 11.26 5.10 -22.50
CA THR A 74 10.54 4.75 -23.75
C THR A 74 10.44 5.96 -24.68
N ASP A 75 9.85 5.75 -25.85
CA ASP A 75 9.47 6.81 -26.77
C ASP A 75 8.17 7.54 -26.38
N GLY A 76 7.58 7.17 -25.22
CA GLY A 76 6.32 7.71 -24.72
C GLY A 76 5.05 7.01 -25.23
N SER A 77 5.18 6.03 -26.14
CA SER A 77 4.03 5.26 -26.65
C SER A 77 3.54 4.18 -25.69
N THR A 78 4.41 3.74 -24.75
CA THR A 78 4.11 2.78 -23.69
C THR A 78 4.74 3.23 -22.37
N LEU A 79 4.32 2.67 -21.24
CA LEU A 79 5.11 2.70 -20.03
C LEU A 79 6.41 1.90 -20.21
N LEU A 80 7.46 2.27 -19.49
CA LEU A 80 8.67 1.47 -19.36
C LEU A 80 8.44 0.30 -18.40
N GLY A 81 7.63 0.51 -17.37
CA GLY A 81 7.44 -0.41 -16.23
C GLY A 81 8.71 -0.47 -15.37
N ALA A 82 9.40 0.67 -15.19
CA ALA A 82 10.53 0.77 -14.27
C ALA A 82 10.09 0.52 -12.83
N ASP A 83 8.92 0.96 -12.53
CA ASP A 83 8.07 0.55 -11.44
C ASP A 83 7.32 -0.73 -11.86
N ASP A 84 7.65 -1.92 -11.27
CA ASP A 84 8.79 -2.09 -10.34
C ASP A 84 9.86 -3.04 -10.92
N LYS A 85 10.14 -2.98 -12.22
CA LYS A 85 11.23 -3.78 -12.82
C LYS A 85 12.61 -3.42 -12.26
N CYS A 86 12.75 -2.21 -11.69
CA CYS A 86 13.98 -1.81 -11.02
C CYS A 86 14.19 -2.65 -9.75
N GLY A 87 13.20 -2.72 -8.86
CA GLY A 87 13.26 -3.54 -7.67
C GLY A 87 13.43 -5.02 -7.98
N VAL A 88 12.67 -5.53 -8.97
CA VAL A 88 12.82 -6.91 -9.47
C VAL A 88 14.27 -7.19 -9.91
N THR A 89 14.88 -6.29 -10.67
CA THR A 89 16.26 -6.46 -11.15
C THR A 89 17.26 -6.48 -10.00
N ILE A 90 17.11 -5.55 -9.05
CA ILE A 90 17.96 -5.47 -7.85
C ILE A 90 17.83 -6.76 -7.04
N ALA A 91 16.60 -7.23 -6.78
CA ALA A 91 16.35 -8.44 -6.02
C ALA A 91 16.96 -9.68 -6.69
N VAL A 92 16.78 -9.85 -8.00
CA VAL A 92 17.35 -10.99 -8.74
C VAL A 92 18.88 -10.96 -8.73
N GLU A 93 19.51 -9.80 -8.94
CA GLU A 93 20.96 -9.68 -8.89
C GLU A 93 21.52 -9.88 -7.48
N LEU A 94 20.81 -9.46 -6.45
CA LEU A 94 21.18 -9.72 -5.05
C LEU A 94 21.14 -11.23 -4.76
N ILE A 95 20.08 -11.93 -5.16
CA ILE A 95 19.96 -13.39 -5.05
C ILE A 95 21.14 -14.07 -5.72
N ARG A 96 21.43 -13.72 -6.98
CA ARG A 96 22.55 -14.29 -7.75
C ARG A 96 23.88 -14.04 -7.07
N THR A 97 24.12 -12.81 -6.64
CA THR A 97 25.37 -12.40 -5.99
C THR A 97 25.61 -13.19 -4.71
N VAL A 98 24.61 -13.31 -3.85
CA VAL A 98 24.71 -14.05 -2.58
C VAL A 98 24.94 -15.56 -2.84
N LEU A 99 24.19 -16.16 -3.76
CA LEU A 99 24.32 -17.60 -4.08
C LEU A 99 25.66 -17.96 -4.70
N LEU A 100 26.20 -17.07 -5.54
CA LEU A 100 27.45 -17.35 -6.28
C LEU A 100 28.72 -16.84 -5.59
N THR A 101 28.56 -16.10 -4.47
CA THR A 101 29.69 -15.54 -3.70
C THR A 101 29.64 -15.97 -2.23
N PRO A 102 30.06 -17.19 -1.90
CA PRO A 102 29.93 -17.79 -0.56
C PRO A 102 30.66 -17.01 0.57
N THR A 103 31.53 -16.08 0.19
CA THR A 103 32.26 -15.23 1.15
C THR A 103 31.39 -14.13 1.75
N ILE A 104 30.29 -13.76 1.09
CA ILE A 104 29.29 -12.83 1.62
C ILE A 104 28.59 -13.49 2.81
N LYS A 105 28.70 -12.85 3.98
CA LYS A 105 28.08 -13.31 5.21
C LYS A 105 26.69 -12.71 5.36
N HIS A 106 25.68 -13.57 5.60
CA HIS A 106 24.28 -13.17 5.72
C HIS A 106 23.51 -14.09 6.67
N GLY A 107 22.43 -13.54 7.26
CA GLY A 107 21.39 -14.29 7.93
C GLY A 107 20.45 -14.99 6.95
N ASN A 108 19.28 -15.40 7.42
CA ASN A 108 18.23 -15.87 6.50
C ASN A 108 17.74 -14.72 5.61
N LEU A 109 17.63 -15.00 4.32
CA LEU A 109 17.11 -14.05 3.33
C LEU A 109 15.84 -14.62 2.71
N PHE A 110 14.84 -13.76 2.59
CA PHE A 110 13.55 -14.06 1.98
C PHE A 110 13.29 -13.04 0.87
N PHE A 111 12.75 -13.50 -0.25
CA PHE A 111 12.31 -12.65 -1.33
C PHE A 111 10.91 -13.04 -1.75
N VAL A 112 10.08 -12.04 -2.05
CA VAL A 112 8.77 -12.24 -2.67
C VAL A 112 8.60 -11.30 -3.85
N PHE A 113 8.12 -11.85 -4.96
CA PHE A 113 7.75 -11.10 -6.15
C PHE A 113 6.24 -11.19 -6.30
N CYS A 114 5.57 -10.04 -6.18
CA CYS A 114 4.11 -9.94 -6.10
C CYS A 114 3.49 -9.61 -7.46
N PRO A 115 2.49 -10.36 -7.93
CA PRO A 115 1.89 -10.09 -9.25
C PRO A 115 0.70 -9.12 -9.25
N ASN A 116 0.28 -8.56 -8.11
CA ASN A 116 -0.97 -7.80 -7.95
C ASN A 116 -0.80 -6.56 -7.06
N GLU A 117 0.33 -5.88 -7.11
CA GLU A 117 0.57 -4.70 -6.29
C GLU A 117 -0.22 -3.50 -6.82
N ASP A 118 -0.08 -3.19 -8.10
CA ASP A 118 -0.70 -2.05 -8.80
C ASP A 118 -2.24 -2.04 -8.77
N VAL A 119 -2.85 -3.14 -8.37
CA VAL A 119 -4.29 -3.23 -8.06
C VAL A 119 -4.59 -3.20 -6.55
N GLY A 120 -3.57 -2.93 -5.72
CA GLY A 120 -3.68 -2.81 -4.27
C GLY A 120 -3.95 -4.12 -3.55
N ARG A 121 -3.51 -5.25 -4.09
CA ARG A 121 -3.81 -6.59 -3.57
C ARG A 121 -2.58 -7.47 -3.35
N ALA A 122 -1.40 -6.86 -3.26
CA ALA A 122 -0.15 -7.60 -3.09
C ALA A 122 -0.14 -8.47 -1.81
N ALA A 123 -0.63 -7.93 -0.70
CA ALA A 123 -0.60 -8.63 0.58
C ALA A 123 -1.67 -9.72 0.72
N ASP A 124 -2.75 -9.69 -0.07
CA ASP A 124 -3.94 -10.53 0.12
C ASP A 124 -3.66 -12.03 0.09
N LYS A 125 -2.66 -12.45 -0.66
CA LYS A 125 -2.35 -13.85 -0.93
C LYS A 125 -0.91 -14.24 -0.62
N ILE A 126 -0.17 -13.37 0.06
CA ILE A 126 1.16 -13.72 0.56
C ILE A 126 1.04 -14.85 1.57
N ASP A 127 1.75 -15.94 1.32
CA ASP A 127 1.86 -17.04 2.27
C ASP A 127 2.84 -16.64 3.39
N ALA A 128 2.29 -16.27 4.54
CA ALA A 128 3.08 -15.90 5.73
C ALA A 128 3.92 -17.07 6.30
N THR A 129 3.74 -18.30 5.84
CA THR A 129 4.60 -19.42 6.21
C THR A 129 5.82 -19.54 5.30
N ALA A 130 5.67 -19.15 4.04
CA ALA A 130 6.75 -19.12 3.07
C ALA A 130 7.57 -17.83 3.13
N PHE A 131 6.93 -16.71 3.54
CA PHE A 131 7.53 -15.38 3.63
C PHE A 131 7.23 -14.72 4.97
N CYS A 132 8.16 -14.85 5.92
CA CYS A 132 8.05 -14.32 7.28
C CYS A 132 9.38 -13.71 7.78
N PRO A 133 9.94 -12.70 7.11
CA PRO A 133 11.16 -12.04 7.56
C PRO A 133 10.91 -11.20 8.82
N ASP A 134 11.96 -11.01 9.66
CA ASP A 134 11.91 -10.10 10.80
C ASP A 134 11.93 -8.63 10.36
N ILE A 135 12.64 -8.34 9.27
CA ILE A 135 12.76 -7.01 8.66
C ILE A 135 12.46 -7.14 7.17
N LEU A 136 11.50 -6.36 6.69
CA LEU A 136 11.13 -6.29 5.27
C LEU A 136 11.58 -4.95 4.68
N PHE A 137 12.18 -5.00 3.50
CA PHE A 137 12.42 -3.86 2.63
C PHE A 137 11.65 -4.04 1.33
N ASP A 138 10.79 -3.10 1.04
CA ASP A 138 10.10 -3.02 -0.24
C ASP A 138 10.91 -2.17 -1.22
N LEU A 139 11.17 -2.68 -2.41
CA LEU A 139 12.03 -2.02 -3.40
C LEU A 139 11.21 -1.22 -4.43
N ASP A 140 10.18 -0.58 -3.99
CA ASP A 140 9.19 0.15 -4.81
C ASP A 140 9.20 1.66 -4.51
N GLY A 141 10.35 2.21 -4.22
CA GLY A 141 10.51 3.63 -3.90
C GLY A 141 10.56 4.53 -5.14
N GLU A 142 9.91 5.70 -5.08
CA GLU A 142 9.86 6.67 -6.17
C GLU A 142 11.12 7.52 -6.33
N GLU A 143 11.73 7.96 -5.21
CA GLU A 143 12.83 8.91 -5.20
C GLU A 143 14.14 8.26 -4.69
N PHE A 144 15.20 8.40 -5.47
CA PHE A 144 16.51 7.85 -5.10
C PHE A 144 17.04 8.44 -3.78
N GLY A 145 17.41 7.54 -2.86
CA GLY A 145 17.92 7.91 -1.53
C GLY A 145 16.84 8.28 -0.52
N VAL A 146 15.55 8.22 -0.87
CA VAL A 146 14.43 8.41 0.05
C VAL A 146 13.95 7.06 0.58
N ILE A 147 13.84 6.96 1.89
CA ILE A 147 13.40 5.75 2.59
C ILE A 147 12.11 6.06 3.34
N THR A 148 11.03 5.45 2.92
CA THR A 148 9.74 5.56 3.62
C THR A 148 9.80 4.79 4.93
N LYS A 149 9.54 5.47 6.04
CA LYS A 149 9.54 4.89 7.40
C LYS A 149 8.17 4.88 8.05
N SER A 150 7.23 5.60 7.49
CA SER A 150 5.83 5.62 7.94
C SER A 150 4.92 6.04 6.80
N ASN A 151 3.70 5.55 6.82
CA ASN A 151 2.66 5.88 5.87
C ASN A 151 1.32 6.07 6.59
N PHE A 152 0.28 6.47 5.88
CA PHE A 152 -1.05 6.46 6.46
C PHE A 152 -1.50 5.06 6.85
N THR A 153 -2.21 4.96 7.97
CA THR A 153 -3.22 3.92 8.13
C THR A 153 -4.42 4.27 7.26
N ALA A 154 -4.87 3.33 6.45
CA ALA A 154 -5.97 3.51 5.52
C ALA A 154 -7.18 2.68 5.91
N ARG A 155 -8.35 3.34 5.93
CA ARG A 155 -9.63 2.70 6.23
C ARG A 155 -10.69 3.18 5.26
N ARG A 156 -11.54 2.26 4.83
CA ARG A 156 -12.78 2.53 4.10
C ARG A 156 -13.92 2.60 5.11
N PHE A 157 -14.75 3.64 4.99
CA PHE A 157 -15.93 3.79 5.83
C PHE A 157 -17.11 4.29 5.01
N ASP A 158 -18.09 3.42 4.79
CA ASP A 158 -19.23 3.71 3.94
C ASP A 158 -20.53 3.72 4.75
N VAL A 159 -21.33 4.76 4.54
CA VAL A 159 -22.62 4.93 5.24
C VAL A 159 -23.75 5.00 4.22
N LYS A 160 -24.75 4.14 4.40
CA LYS A 160 -25.97 4.11 3.59
C LYS A 160 -27.09 4.83 4.34
N PHE A 161 -27.71 5.78 3.66
CA PHE A 161 -28.91 6.51 4.06
C PHE A 161 -30.07 5.94 3.28
N ILE A 162 -30.97 5.23 3.97
CA ILE A 162 -32.15 4.58 3.39
C ILE A 162 -33.32 5.53 3.50
N GLY A 163 -33.76 6.02 2.34
CA GLY A 163 -34.84 6.98 2.22
C GLY A 163 -36.23 6.34 2.23
N HIS A 164 -37.23 7.18 2.30
CA HIS A 164 -38.62 6.78 2.10
C HIS A 164 -39.29 7.76 1.15
N ASP A 165 -39.77 7.26 0.02
CA ASP A 165 -40.44 8.09 -0.99
C ASP A 165 -41.86 8.46 -0.58
N ALA A 166 -42.29 9.65 -0.98
CA ALA A 166 -43.63 10.14 -0.75
C ALA A 166 -43.98 11.22 -1.77
N HIS A 167 -45.30 11.38 -2.10
CA HIS A 167 -45.73 12.51 -2.88
C HIS A 167 -45.39 13.83 -2.14
N PRO A 168 -44.75 14.84 -2.76
CA PRO A 168 -44.31 16.04 -2.07
C PRO A 168 -45.43 16.76 -1.29
N GLY A 169 -46.65 16.76 -1.81
CA GLY A 169 -47.81 17.34 -1.12
C GLY A 169 -48.22 16.64 0.16
N ASP A 170 -47.90 15.35 0.27
CA ASP A 170 -48.24 14.48 1.41
C ASP A 170 -47.02 14.07 2.25
N ALA A 171 -45.84 14.64 1.95
CA ALA A 171 -44.56 14.23 2.49
C ALA A 171 -44.55 14.14 4.04
N LYS A 172 -45.20 15.10 4.71
CA LYS A 172 -45.32 15.09 6.17
C LYS A 172 -46.18 13.92 6.70
N ALA A 173 -47.33 13.68 6.06
CA ALA A 173 -48.25 12.63 6.47
C ALA A 173 -47.69 11.23 6.20
N GLN A 174 -46.95 11.08 5.09
CA GLN A 174 -46.34 9.84 4.66
C GLN A 174 -44.91 9.64 5.22
N LYS A 175 -44.45 10.53 6.12
CA LYS A 175 -43.13 10.43 6.77
C LYS A 175 -42.00 10.33 5.75
N TYR A 176 -42.00 11.19 4.75
CA TYR A 176 -40.91 11.29 3.75
C TYR A 176 -39.54 11.27 4.40
N GLY A 177 -38.65 10.41 3.90
CA GLY A 177 -37.27 10.28 4.37
C GLY A 177 -36.28 10.75 3.32
N ASP A 178 -35.79 11.98 3.46
CA ASP A 178 -34.86 12.58 2.51
C ASP A 178 -33.43 12.08 2.73
N ALA A 179 -33.06 11.00 2.06
CA ALA A 179 -31.71 10.43 2.14
C ALA A 179 -30.63 11.37 1.55
N ILE A 180 -30.98 12.19 0.55
CA ILE A 180 -30.03 13.14 -0.04
C ILE A 180 -29.68 14.25 0.97
N ALA A 181 -30.68 14.84 1.61
CA ALA A 181 -30.43 15.86 2.63
C ALA A 181 -29.70 15.29 3.85
N ALA A 182 -30.03 14.06 4.26
CA ALA A 182 -29.34 13.34 5.33
C ALA A 182 -27.87 13.09 5.01
N ALA A 183 -27.56 12.60 3.81
CA ALA A 183 -26.19 12.37 3.35
C ALA A 183 -25.39 13.66 3.23
N ALA A 184 -26.00 14.75 2.74
CA ALA A 184 -25.38 16.06 2.70
C ALA A 184 -25.07 16.61 4.10
N ALA A 185 -25.99 16.44 5.07
CA ALA A 185 -25.78 16.80 6.46
C ALA A 185 -24.64 15.99 7.10
N TYR A 186 -24.53 14.71 6.78
CA TYR A 186 -23.43 13.84 7.22
C TYR A 186 -22.08 14.37 6.74
N VAL A 187 -21.93 14.67 5.46
CA VAL A 187 -20.67 15.21 4.90
C VAL A 187 -20.35 16.60 5.49
N SER A 188 -21.37 17.41 5.73
CA SER A 188 -21.21 18.75 6.31
C SER A 188 -20.87 18.76 7.81
N TYR A 189 -20.96 17.60 8.46
CA TYR A 189 -20.60 17.47 9.88
C TYR A 189 -19.09 17.56 10.10
N PHE A 190 -18.28 17.10 9.13
CA PHE A 190 -16.83 17.08 9.28
C PHE A 190 -16.25 18.48 9.09
N PRO A 191 -15.38 18.92 10.02
CA PRO A 191 -14.66 20.20 9.89
C PRO A 191 -13.84 20.24 8.59
N VAL A 192 -13.71 21.41 8.02
CA VAL A 192 -12.94 21.60 6.78
C VAL A 192 -11.46 21.27 6.95
N GLU A 193 -10.94 21.38 8.16
CA GLU A 193 -9.58 21.06 8.55
C GLU A 193 -9.30 19.55 8.49
N CYS A 194 -10.35 18.72 8.59
CA CYS A 194 -10.24 17.26 8.48
C CYS A 194 -10.46 16.76 7.04
N ARG A 195 -10.36 17.62 6.04
CA ARG A 195 -10.47 17.23 4.63
C ARG A 195 -9.10 17.14 3.97
N PRO A 196 -8.93 16.27 2.95
CA PRO A 196 -7.64 16.08 2.31
C PRO A 196 -7.03 17.35 1.73
N GLU A 197 -7.85 18.26 1.17
CA GLU A 197 -7.40 19.53 0.60
C GLU A 197 -6.89 20.55 1.65
N ASN A 198 -7.12 20.30 2.94
CA ASN A 198 -6.71 21.16 4.05
C ASN A 198 -5.79 20.44 5.03
N SER A 199 -5.30 19.25 4.69
CA SER A 199 -4.40 18.48 5.54
C SER A 199 -3.00 18.35 4.90
N GLU A 200 -1.96 18.48 5.71
CA GLU A 200 -0.56 18.38 5.28
C GLU A 200 0.30 17.56 6.24
N GLY A 201 1.50 17.18 5.82
CA GLY A 201 2.42 16.41 6.63
C GLY A 201 1.78 15.13 7.17
N LYS A 202 1.77 14.97 8.50
CA LYS A 202 1.17 13.81 9.19
C LYS A 202 -0.30 14.01 9.59
N GLN A 203 -0.93 15.09 9.19
CA GLN A 203 -2.35 15.29 9.47
C GLN A 203 -3.20 14.32 8.66
N GLY A 204 -4.05 13.59 9.36
CA GLY A 204 -5.03 12.71 8.75
C GLY A 204 -6.24 13.44 8.19
N TYR A 205 -7.14 12.69 7.58
CA TYR A 205 -8.38 13.25 7.02
C TYR A 205 -9.51 12.22 6.94
N ILE A 206 -10.73 12.74 6.89
CA ILE A 206 -11.94 12.03 6.49
C ILE A 206 -12.36 12.59 5.14
N HIS A 207 -12.38 11.74 4.11
CA HIS A 207 -12.69 12.11 2.73
C HIS A 207 -13.95 11.39 2.23
N PRO A 208 -15.15 11.95 2.40
CA PRO A 208 -16.33 11.52 1.64
C PRO A 208 -16.10 11.85 0.17
N TRP A 209 -15.78 10.86 -0.63
CA TRP A 209 -15.32 11.08 -2.01
C TRP A 209 -16.36 10.71 -3.08
N ASN A 210 -17.38 9.93 -2.69
CA ASN A 210 -18.40 9.48 -3.64
C ASN A 210 -19.79 9.43 -2.99
N PHE A 211 -20.80 9.79 -3.76
CA PHE A 211 -22.21 9.61 -3.47
C PHE A 211 -22.82 8.66 -4.49
N ALA A 212 -23.09 7.44 -4.09
CA ALA A 212 -23.79 6.46 -4.90
C ALA A 212 -25.30 6.51 -4.60
N LYS A 213 -26.12 6.84 -5.59
CA LYS A 213 -27.59 6.89 -5.45
C LYS A 213 -28.22 5.66 -6.09
N GLU A 214 -29.06 4.97 -5.34
CA GLU A 214 -29.84 3.81 -5.80
C GLU A 214 -31.31 3.98 -5.38
N GLY A 215 -32.19 4.22 -6.33
CA GLY A 215 -33.56 4.56 -6.04
C GLY A 215 -33.66 5.80 -5.17
N VAL A 216 -34.20 5.69 -3.95
CA VAL A 216 -34.30 6.77 -2.95
C VAL A 216 -33.15 6.77 -1.95
N ASP A 217 -32.34 5.73 -1.96
CA ASP A 217 -31.22 5.57 -1.06
C ASP A 217 -29.96 6.30 -1.55
N VAL A 218 -29.11 6.69 -0.61
CA VAL A 218 -27.81 7.31 -0.89
C VAL A 218 -26.75 6.61 -0.05
N THR A 219 -25.66 6.17 -0.67
CA THR A 219 -24.46 5.70 0.03
C THR A 219 -23.36 6.72 -0.12
N VAL A 220 -22.78 7.13 1.00
CA VAL A 220 -21.58 7.95 1.04
C VAL A 220 -20.39 7.05 1.28
N ASN A 221 -19.50 6.98 0.27
CA ASN A 221 -18.25 6.26 0.39
C ASN A 221 -17.16 7.21 0.91
N SER A 222 -16.44 6.79 1.96
CA SER A 222 -15.44 7.62 2.60
C SER A 222 -14.11 6.90 2.74
N ARG A 223 -13.03 7.66 2.57
CA ARG A 223 -11.66 7.26 2.91
C ARG A 223 -11.27 7.93 4.20
N VAL A 224 -10.75 7.17 5.17
CA VAL A 224 -10.19 7.70 6.41
C VAL A 224 -8.70 7.40 6.40
N ARG A 225 -7.89 8.41 6.66
CA ARG A 225 -6.42 8.31 6.65
C ARG A 225 -5.86 8.99 7.88
N TYR A 226 -4.92 8.34 8.57
CA TYR A 226 -4.25 8.90 9.74
C TYR A 226 -2.89 8.23 9.97
N PHE A 227 -1.95 8.99 10.56
CA PHE A 227 -0.65 8.43 10.98
C PHE A 227 -0.70 7.89 12.38
N ASP A 228 -1.36 8.57 13.30
CA ASP A 228 -1.41 8.24 14.72
C ASP A 228 -2.72 7.53 15.10
N LYS A 229 -2.64 6.49 15.93
CA LYS A 229 -3.83 5.78 16.45
C LYS A 229 -4.77 6.70 17.22
N SER A 230 -4.23 7.70 17.95
CA SER A 230 -5.03 8.69 18.66
C SER A 230 -5.87 9.57 17.73
N GLU A 231 -5.35 9.91 16.54
CA GLU A 231 -6.10 10.61 15.51
C GLU A 231 -7.18 9.70 14.90
N GLY A 232 -6.86 8.42 14.68
CA GLY A 232 -7.85 7.42 14.27
C GLY A 232 -9.03 7.32 15.24
N GLU A 233 -8.75 7.27 16.54
CA GLU A 233 -9.79 7.30 17.60
C GLU A 233 -10.61 8.60 17.61
N LEU A 234 -9.99 9.74 17.27
CA LEU A 234 -10.73 10.99 17.11
C LEU A 234 -11.69 10.89 15.92
N PHE A 235 -11.23 10.37 14.80
CA PHE A 235 -12.07 10.18 13.61
C PHE A 235 -13.21 9.20 13.86
N ASP A 236 -13.00 8.14 14.64
CA ASP A 236 -14.08 7.23 15.07
C ASP A 236 -15.17 7.96 15.83
N ARG A 237 -14.80 8.81 16.79
CA ARG A 237 -15.75 9.64 17.53
C ARG A 237 -16.50 10.62 16.61
N MET A 238 -15.81 11.19 15.62
CA MET A 238 -16.43 12.12 14.65
C MET A 238 -17.43 11.38 13.74
N LEU A 239 -17.07 10.20 13.22
CA LEU A 239 -17.93 9.37 12.38
C LEU A 239 -19.20 8.95 13.13
N ALA A 240 -19.04 8.45 14.36
CA ALA A 240 -20.15 8.09 15.22
C ALA A 240 -21.03 9.30 15.59
N GLY A 241 -20.40 10.45 15.88
CA GLY A 241 -21.08 11.70 16.16
C GLY A 241 -21.91 12.20 14.97
N ALA A 242 -21.36 12.11 13.75
CA ALA A 242 -22.05 12.48 12.52
C ALA A 242 -23.31 11.62 12.29
N ILE A 243 -23.18 10.29 12.44
CA ILE A 243 -24.31 9.36 12.31
C ILE A 243 -25.39 9.68 13.34
N ALA A 244 -25.03 9.90 14.59
CA ALA A 244 -25.96 10.21 15.67
C ALA A 244 -26.66 11.55 15.46
N ASP A 245 -25.94 12.58 14.99
CA ASP A 245 -26.51 13.88 14.73
C ASP A 245 -27.50 13.87 13.57
N VAL A 246 -27.14 13.22 12.46
CA VAL A 246 -27.99 13.05 11.30
C VAL A 246 -29.22 12.21 11.65
N GLY A 247 -29.07 11.14 12.42
CA GLY A 247 -30.21 10.33 12.86
C GLY A 247 -31.24 11.12 13.69
N ARG A 248 -30.80 12.08 14.50
CA ARG A 248 -31.71 13.02 15.21
C ARG A 248 -32.39 14.00 14.28
N LYS A 249 -31.68 14.53 13.28
CA LYS A 249 -32.19 15.54 12.34
C LYS A 249 -33.14 14.94 11.29
N PHE A 250 -32.89 13.70 10.90
CA PHE A 250 -33.66 12.99 9.84
C PHE A 250 -34.25 11.67 10.37
N PRO A 251 -35.23 11.73 11.28
CA PRO A 251 -35.75 10.53 11.97
C PRO A 251 -36.48 9.55 11.04
N ASN A 252 -36.82 9.96 9.82
CA ASN A 252 -37.46 9.12 8.81
C ASN A 252 -36.45 8.48 7.85
N VAL A 253 -35.16 8.72 8.00
CA VAL A 253 -34.09 8.09 7.22
C VAL A 253 -33.41 7.08 8.12
N LYS A 254 -33.37 5.81 7.67
CA LYS A 254 -32.57 4.78 8.35
C LYS A 254 -31.11 4.93 7.92
N ILE A 255 -30.19 4.86 8.86
CA ILE A 255 -28.74 5.01 8.61
C ILE A 255 -28.06 3.70 8.95
N GLU A 256 -27.26 3.19 8.02
CA GLU A 256 -26.50 1.95 8.17
C GLU A 256 -25.03 2.17 7.79
N VAL A 257 -24.10 1.68 8.60
CA VAL A 257 -22.70 1.52 8.21
C VAL A 257 -22.62 0.24 7.39
N VAL A 258 -22.30 0.37 6.11
CA VAL A 258 -22.25 -0.76 5.17
C VAL A 258 -20.84 -1.23 4.86
N ALA A 259 -19.84 -0.43 5.20
CA ALA A 259 -18.43 -0.84 5.22
C ALA A 259 -17.68 -0.09 6.32
N ASP A 260 -16.85 -0.81 7.02
CA ASP A 260 -15.87 -0.33 7.98
C ASP A 260 -14.68 -1.29 7.93
N GLU A 261 -13.74 -0.99 7.03
CA GLU A 261 -12.68 -1.91 6.61
C GLU A 261 -11.31 -1.25 6.75
N LEU A 262 -10.45 -1.84 7.54
CA LEU A 262 -9.02 -1.51 7.53
C LEU A 262 -8.42 -2.04 6.21
N GLN A 263 -7.83 -1.15 5.42
CA GLN A 263 -7.17 -1.51 4.17
C GLN A 263 -5.70 -1.87 4.42
N TYR A 264 -4.99 -1.01 5.16
CA TYR A 264 -3.62 -1.25 5.63
C TYR A 264 -3.31 -0.37 6.84
N GLU A 265 -2.35 -0.80 7.64
CA GLU A 265 -1.83 -0.02 8.76
C GLU A 265 -0.57 0.76 8.37
N ASN A 266 -0.24 1.77 9.17
CA ASN A 266 1.03 2.48 9.09
C ASN A 266 2.18 1.51 9.40
N VAL A 267 3.12 1.37 8.47
CA VAL A 267 4.30 0.48 8.62
C VAL A 267 5.14 0.82 9.85
N ALA A 268 5.11 2.07 10.31
CA ALA A 268 5.80 2.46 11.53
C ALA A 268 5.35 1.70 12.79
N TYR A 269 4.16 1.11 12.79
CA TYR A 269 3.66 0.34 13.94
C TYR A 269 4.35 -1.01 14.10
N THR A 270 4.88 -1.55 13.00
CA THR A 270 5.55 -2.85 12.94
C THR A 270 7.03 -2.75 12.58
N LEU A 271 7.55 -1.52 12.43
CA LEU A 271 8.93 -1.29 12.03
C LEU A 271 9.90 -1.91 13.06
N HIS A 272 10.74 -2.81 12.59
CA HIS A 272 11.74 -3.44 13.44
C HIS A 272 12.76 -2.39 13.94
N PRO A 273 13.14 -2.39 15.24
CA PRO A 273 14.00 -1.36 15.82
C PRO A 273 15.38 -1.19 15.13
N GLN A 274 15.87 -2.24 14.49
CA GLN A 274 17.16 -2.21 13.77
C GLN A 274 17.05 -1.81 12.30
N ALA A 275 15.86 -1.72 11.73
CA ALA A 275 15.68 -1.47 10.29
C ALA A 275 16.33 -0.15 9.85
N GLN A 276 16.06 0.94 10.57
CA GLN A 276 16.63 2.25 10.27
C GLN A 276 18.18 2.23 10.34
N LEU A 277 18.73 1.64 11.39
CA LEU A 277 20.19 1.57 11.57
C LEU A 277 20.86 0.73 10.46
N LEU A 278 20.21 -0.34 9.99
CA LEU A 278 20.72 -1.15 8.89
C LEU A 278 20.82 -0.33 7.60
N VAL A 279 19.79 0.45 7.30
CA VAL A 279 19.77 1.32 6.10
C VAL A 279 20.81 2.41 6.21
N GLU A 280 20.94 3.11 7.35
CA GLU A 280 21.95 4.13 7.59
C GLU A 280 23.38 3.58 7.42
N ASN A 281 23.64 2.41 7.98
CA ASN A 281 24.94 1.73 7.85
C ASN A 281 25.21 1.31 6.40
N ALA A 282 24.21 0.81 5.67
CA ALA A 282 24.37 0.43 4.27
C ALA A 282 24.66 1.65 3.41
N ALA A 283 23.90 2.73 3.56
CA ALA A 283 24.09 3.99 2.85
C ALA A 283 25.48 4.57 3.09
N SER A 284 25.92 4.62 4.35
CA SER A 284 27.27 5.10 4.72
C SER A 284 28.39 4.31 4.05
N ARG A 285 28.24 2.97 3.95
CA ARG A 285 29.25 2.09 3.31
C ARG A 285 29.43 2.33 1.82
N VAL A 286 28.37 2.77 1.14
CA VAL A 286 28.39 3.05 -0.30
C VAL A 286 28.50 4.54 -0.60
N GLY A 287 28.64 5.39 0.43
CA GLY A 287 28.73 6.85 0.27
C GLY A 287 27.46 7.49 -0.28
N MET A 288 26.30 6.94 0.06
CA MET A 288 24.98 7.44 -0.37
C MET A 288 24.38 8.32 0.71
N ASP A 289 23.94 9.50 0.33
CA ASP A 289 23.10 10.34 1.18
C ASP A 289 21.67 9.81 1.14
N ILE A 290 21.08 9.61 2.32
CA ILE A 290 19.69 9.16 2.45
C ILE A 290 18.85 10.13 3.28
N LYS A 291 17.56 10.10 3.07
CA LYS A 291 16.55 10.85 3.80
C LYS A 291 15.37 9.94 4.14
N PHE A 292 14.95 9.97 5.39
CA PHE A 292 13.72 9.30 5.80
C PHE A 292 12.51 10.18 5.52
N ALA A 293 11.48 9.58 4.95
CA ALA A 293 10.22 10.24 4.61
C ALA A 293 9.02 9.58 5.28
N ASP A 294 7.95 10.35 5.36
CA ASP A 294 6.62 9.89 5.77
C ASP A 294 5.71 9.98 4.53
N GLU A 295 5.13 8.86 4.11
CA GLU A 295 4.34 8.76 2.88
C GLU A 295 2.86 9.03 3.16
N ARG A 296 2.22 9.90 2.37
CA ARG A 296 0.78 10.18 2.48
C ARG A 296 -0.10 9.23 1.65
N GLY A 297 0.47 8.14 1.17
CA GLY A 297 -0.17 7.07 0.44
C GLY A 297 -0.15 5.75 1.19
N GLY A 298 -0.32 4.67 0.45
CA GLY A 298 0.06 3.31 0.84
C GLY A 298 1.51 3.05 0.46
N THR A 299 2.07 2.03 1.03
CA THR A 299 3.39 1.52 0.64
C THR A 299 3.36 0.00 0.75
#